data_79d4c311e513dfab23a56149fc641886
#
_entry.id   79d4c311e513dfab23a56149fc641886
#
_cell.length_a   1.000
_cell.length_b   1.000
_cell.length_c   1.000
_cell.angle_alpha   90.00
_cell.angle_beta   90.00
_cell.angle_gamma   90.00
#
_symmetry.space_group_name_H-M   'P 1'
#
loop_
_entity.id
_entity.type
_entity.pdbx_description
1 polymer ?
#
loop_
_entity_poly.entity_id
_entity_poly.type
_entity_poly.pdbx_seq_one_letter_code
_entity_poly.pdbx_strand_id
1 'polypeptide(L)'
;ILYYPILVVVLTAAGLYFTCRTGLVQFRMFWESIRLVMEKPQNEGAVSPFHALMVSTASRVGTGNILGVSTAICLGGPGSVFWMWVIAVIGGASAFIESTLAQVYKRRDSKGDSYGGPAYYIESAMHNRTLGVLFAFFLIITYAGGFNMLASYNLQSTFAAYSWYDPAVTPWIIGAILGALVGYCIMGGGRRILRVTGVLVPIMGLIYVAAAVIVVVMHINLIPQVFGMIFADAFDFRSILGGVSGSCLMFGVKRGLFSNEAGVGSAPNAAASADVSHPVKQGLVQMLSVFIDTLLICTATAMMCLASGTPITKEIAGAGYVQNAVTVAFGSFGPILITVCMVLFAFSTLIGNFFYVDNCLIFIHKKEPGKSFMTGFRILASLVIFVGAGMSMAAAWDIADILMAFMCLINIPACLVLGGTAVKVMKDYERQKREGRDPVFHAADVGLDLDEVEYWK
;
A
#
# COMPACT_ATOMS: atom_id res chain seq x y z
N ILE A 1 4.58 3.38 22.65
CA ILE A 1 6.05 3.48 22.56
C ILE A 1 6.67 2.08 22.40
N LEU A 2 6.37 1.08 23.22
CA LEU A 2 6.90 -0.30 23.10
C LEU A 2 6.43 -1.08 21.88
N TYR A 3 5.31 -0.71 21.32
CA TYR A 3 4.66 -1.39 20.20
C TYR A 3 5.36 -1.17 18.83
N TYR A 4 5.84 0.04 18.57
CA TYR A 4 6.49 0.39 17.31
C TYR A 4 7.83 -0.31 17.07
N PRO A 5 8.78 -0.37 18.04
CA PRO A 5 10.02 -1.10 17.84
C PRO A 5 9.80 -2.56 17.47
N ILE A 6 8.82 -3.23 18.10
CA ILE A 6 8.51 -4.64 17.85
C ILE A 6 8.05 -4.86 16.39
N LEU A 7 7.12 -4.04 15.90
CA LEU A 7 6.61 -4.17 14.55
C LEU A 7 7.69 -3.93 13.49
N VAL A 8 8.49 -2.87 13.68
CA VAL A 8 9.61 -2.55 12.78
C VAL A 8 10.61 -3.70 12.73
N VAL A 9 10.98 -4.27 13.88
CA VAL A 9 11.91 -5.40 13.96
C VAL A 9 11.32 -6.64 13.29
N VAL A 10 10.07 -6.98 13.59
CA VAL A 10 9.40 -8.18 13.04
C VAL A 10 9.27 -8.10 11.52
N LEU A 11 8.82 -6.96 10.97
CA LEU A 11 8.65 -6.79 9.52
C LEU A 11 10.00 -6.76 8.80
N THR A 12 11.01 -6.08 9.37
CA THR A 12 12.35 -6.05 8.78
C THR A 12 12.99 -7.45 8.81
N ALA A 13 12.91 -8.15 9.93
CA ALA A 13 13.45 -9.50 10.06
C ALA A 13 12.76 -10.49 9.12
N ALA A 14 11.43 -10.45 9.01
CA ALA A 14 10.67 -11.27 8.09
C ALA A 14 11.04 -10.97 6.62
N GLY A 15 11.14 -9.68 6.27
CA GLY A 15 11.53 -9.26 4.92
C GLY A 15 12.95 -9.73 4.55
N LEU A 16 13.90 -9.62 5.47
CA LEU A 16 15.26 -10.16 5.29
C LEU A 16 15.25 -11.68 5.15
N TYR A 17 14.50 -12.38 5.99
CA TYR A 17 14.34 -13.84 5.90
C TYR A 17 13.78 -14.24 4.53
N PHE A 18 12.72 -13.60 4.06
CA PHE A 18 12.14 -13.89 2.74
C PHE A 18 13.07 -13.50 1.60
N THR A 19 13.81 -12.40 1.71
CA THR A 19 14.84 -12.00 0.75
C THR A 19 15.89 -13.09 0.58
N CYS A 20 16.40 -13.66 1.69
CA CYS A 20 17.35 -14.77 1.65
C CYS A 20 16.71 -16.05 1.10
N ARG A 21 15.50 -16.40 1.55
CA ARG A 21 14.80 -17.64 1.16
C ARG A 21 14.41 -17.67 -0.31
N THR A 22 14.11 -16.51 -0.90
CA THR A 22 13.77 -16.37 -2.32
C THR A 22 14.99 -16.10 -3.21
N GLY A 23 16.19 -16.04 -2.62
CA GLY A 23 17.42 -15.76 -3.36
C GLY A 23 17.39 -14.40 -4.06
N LEU A 24 17.01 -13.33 -3.34
CA LEU A 24 16.94 -11.96 -3.85
C LEU A 24 15.97 -11.81 -5.04
N VAL A 25 14.76 -12.39 -4.94
CA VAL A 25 13.74 -12.38 -6.00
C VAL A 25 13.48 -10.98 -6.55
N GLN A 26 13.51 -9.96 -5.70
CA GLN A 26 13.27 -8.56 -6.03
C GLN A 26 14.28 -7.98 -7.03
N PHE A 27 15.47 -8.54 -7.14
CA PHE A 27 16.47 -8.15 -8.13
C PHE A 27 16.48 -9.11 -9.33
N ARG A 28 16.50 -10.42 -9.06
CA ARG A 28 16.58 -11.44 -10.13
C ARG A 28 15.38 -11.44 -11.08
N MET A 29 14.20 -11.15 -10.55
CA MET A 29 12.95 -11.22 -11.32
C MET A 29 12.30 -9.84 -11.53
N PHE A 30 13.05 -8.76 -11.33
CA PHE A 30 12.55 -7.39 -11.50
C PHE A 30 12.00 -7.13 -12.92
N TRP A 31 12.77 -7.45 -13.95
CA TRP A 31 12.33 -7.25 -15.33
C TRP A 31 11.15 -8.14 -15.72
N GLU A 32 11.10 -9.35 -15.17
CA GLU A 32 9.96 -10.24 -15.35
C GLU A 32 8.70 -9.62 -14.72
N SER A 33 8.80 -9.02 -13.54
CA SER A 33 7.68 -8.38 -12.87
C SER A 33 7.05 -7.26 -13.72
N ILE A 34 7.88 -6.47 -14.41
CA ILE A 34 7.41 -5.41 -15.33
C ILE A 34 6.68 -6.02 -16.53
N ARG A 35 7.24 -7.07 -17.12
CA ARG A 35 6.64 -7.76 -18.27
C ARG A 35 5.24 -8.30 -17.95
N LEU A 36 5.09 -8.90 -16.78
CA LEU A 36 3.87 -9.54 -16.32
C LEU A 36 2.70 -8.58 -16.08
N VAL A 37 2.96 -7.29 -15.86
CA VAL A 37 1.90 -6.28 -15.68
C VAL A 37 0.96 -6.23 -16.90
N MET A 38 1.51 -6.37 -18.11
CA MET A 38 0.77 -6.26 -19.36
C MET A 38 0.25 -7.61 -19.89
N GLU A 39 0.40 -8.68 -19.11
CA GLU A 39 -0.11 -10.00 -19.47
C GLU A 39 -1.65 -9.99 -19.47
N LYS A 40 -2.24 -10.65 -20.48
CA LYS A 40 -3.69 -10.78 -20.60
C LYS A 40 -4.21 -11.83 -19.59
N PRO A 41 -5.42 -11.66 -19.06
CA PRO A 41 -6.05 -12.70 -18.24
C PRO A 41 -6.25 -13.98 -19.06
N GLN A 42 -6.31 -15.13 -18.38
CA GLN A 42 -6.50 -16.43 -19.04
C GLN A 42 -7.94 -16.56 -19.59
N ASN A 43 -8.90 -15.98 -18.90
CA ASN A 43 -10.32 -16.02 -19.29
C ASN A 43 -10.81 -14.64 -19.72
N GLU A 44 -11.66 -14.61 -20.74
CA GLU A 44 -12.23 -13.36 -21.24
C GLU A 44 -13.13 -12.70 -20.19
N GLY A 45 -12.90 -11.42 -19.92
CA GLY A 45 -13.66 -10.65 -18.90
C GLY A 45 -13.17 -10.83 -17.46
N ALA A 46 -12.19 -11.68 -17.20
CA ALA A 46 -11.57 -11.82 -15.87
C ALA A 46 -10.62 -10.64 -15.55
N VAL A 47 -10.25 -10.52 -14.28
CA VAL A 47 -9.38 -9.45 -13.79
C VAL A 47 -7.94 -9.69 -14.25
N SER A 48 -7.38 -8.75 -15.01
CA SER A 48 -5.99 -8.85 -15.47
C SER A 48 -5.00 -8.50 -14.34
N PRO A 49 -3.71 -8.94 -14.46
CA PRO A 49 -2.64 -8.53 -13.56
C PRO A 49 -2.54 -7.01 -13.40
N PHE A 50 -2.72 -6.25 -14.49
CA PHE A 50 -2.75 -4.80 -14.47
C PHE A 50 -3.87 -4.24 -13.59
N HIS A 51 -5.10 -4.73 -13.71
CA HIS A 51 -6.21 -4.24 -12.89
C HIS A 51 -6.03 -4.57 -11.41
N ALA A 52 -5.52 -5.75 -11.08
CA ALA A 52 -5.19 -6.11 -9.70
C ALA A 52 -4.05 -5.24 -9.14
N LEU A 53 -3.03 -4.92 -9.97
CA LEU A 53 -1.98 -3.97 -9.62
C LEU A 53 -2.57 -2.58 -9.37
N MET A 54 -3.48 -2.09 -10.21
CA MET A 54 -4.07 -0.76 -10.05
C MET A 54 -4.89 -0.64 -8.75
N VAL A 55 -5.61 -1.68 -8.35
CA VAL A 55 -6.33 -1.69 -7.06
C VAL A 55 -5.35 -1.64 -5.89
N SER A 56 -4.33 -2.50 -5.89
CA SER A 56 -3.33 -2.51 -4.81
C SER A 56 -2.51 -1.22 -4.78
N THR A 57 -2.20 -0.65 -5.94
CA THR A 57 -1.52 0.64 -6.04
C THR A 57 -2.44 1.79 -5.60
N ALA A 58 -3.74 1.75 -5.90
CA ALA A 58 -4.71 2.74 -5.44
C ALA A 58 -4.76 2.83 -3.91
N SER A 59 -4.73 1.70 -3.23
CA SER A 59 -4.71 1.64 -1.76
C SER A 59 -3.38 2.14 -1.20
N ARG A 60 -2.26 1.65 -1.73
CA ARG A 60 -0.90 1.98 -1.26
C ARG A 60 -0.48 3.41 -1.60
N VAL A 61 -0.56 3.78 -2.89
CA VAL A 61 -0.18 5.12 -3.38
C VAL A 61 -1.29 6.10 -3.02
N GLY A 62 -1.20 6.60 -1.82
CA GLY A 62 -2.19 7.45 -1.21
C GLY A 62 -1.61 8.71 -0.59
N THR A 63 -2.40 9.28 0.30
CA THR A 63 -1.99 10.49 1.03
C THR A 63 -0.72 10.31 1.87
N GLY A 64 -0.41 9.07 2.25
CA GLY A 64 0.81 8.71 2.99
C GLY A 64 2.10 8.95 2.21
N ASN A 65 2.08 8.76 0.88
CA ASN A 65 3.25 9.00 0.02
C ASN A 65 3.62 10.48 -0.07
N ILE A 66 2.67 11.37 0.18
CA ILE A 66 2.89 12.81 0.18
C ILE A 66 3.14 13.30 1.60
N LEU A 67 2.17 13.17 2.49
CA LEU A 67 2.25 13.71 3.84
C LEU A 67 3.10 12.85 4.78
N GLY A 68 3.10 11.53 4.60
CA GLY A 68 3.91 10.62 5.39
C GLY A 68 5.41 10.81 5.16
N VAL A 69 5.82 11.01 3.88
CA VAL A 69 7.22 11.31 3.53
C VAL A 69 7.63 12.65 4.10
N SER A 70 6.79 13.68 3.94
CA SER A 70 7.00 14.99 4.55
C SER A 70 7.18 14.91 6.06
N THR A 71 6.30 14.17 6.72
CA THR A 71 6.37 13.93 8.17
C THR A 71 7.65 13.20 8.56
N ALA A 72 8.08 12.19 7.78
CA ALA A 72 9.32 11.47 8.03
C ALA A 72 10.54 12.39 7.95
N ILE A 73 10.60 13.26 6.94
CA ILE A 73 11.69 14.22 6.77
C ILE A 73 11.70 15.27 7.90
N CYS A 74 10.52 15.85 8.22
CA CYS A 74 10.44 16.92 9.22
C CYS A 74 10.68 16.43 10.66
N LEU A 75 10.28 15.21 10.99
CA LEU A 75 10.38 14.68 12.35
C LEU A 75 11.60 13.77 12.55
N GLY A 76 12.02 13.04 11.51
CA GLY A 76 13.11 12.09 11.56
C GLY A 76 14.40 12.57 10.88
N GLY A 77 14.32 13.55 10.01
CA GLY A 77 15.44 14.02 9.20
C GLY A 77 15.47 13.46 7.77
N PRO A 78 16.32 14.02 6.88
CA PRO A 78 16.46 13.60 5.48
C PRO A 78 16.87 12.14 5.32
N GLY A 79 17.63 11.57 6.25
CA GLY A 79 18.05 10.16 6.27
C GLY A 79 16.88 9.17 6.33
N SER A 80 15.69 9.62 6.75
CA SER A 80 14.47 8.81 6.71
C SER A 80 14.17 8.29 5.31
N VAL A 81 14.51 9.03 4.26
CA VAL A 81 14.30 8.64 2.86
C VAL A 81 15.15 7.40 2.52
N PHE A 82 16.40 7.36 2.95
CA PHE A 82 17.26 6.17 2.75
C PHE A 82 16.67 4.92 3.39
N TRP A 83 16.18 5.03 4.63
CA TRP A 83 15.59 3.90 5.34
C TRP A 83 14.24 3.48 4.75
N MET A 84 13.49 4.40 4.15
CA MET A 84 12.31 4.06 3.33
C MET A 84 12.70 3.21 2.12
N TRP A 85 13.80 3.54 1.42
CA TRP A 85 14.29 2.73 0.29
C TRP A 85 14.70 1.33 0.73
N VAL A 86 15.47 1.24 1.83
CA VAL A 86 15.92 -0.05 2.37
C VAL A 86 14.73 -0.94 2.70
N ILE A 87 13.74 -0.42 3.42
CA ILE A 87 12.58 -1.23 3.82
C ILE A 87 11.68 -1.58 2.63
N ALA A 88 11.62 -0.77 1.58
CA ALA A 88 10.90 -1.11 0.36
C ALA A 88 11.56 -2.27 -0.39
N VAL A 89 12.88 -2.26 -0.51
CA VAL A 89 13.62 -3.36 -1.14
C VAL A 89 13.43 -4.66 -0.36
N ILE A 90 13.59 -4.62 0.96
CA ILE A 90 13.40 -5.79 1.84
C ILE A 90 11.94 -6.24 1.81
N GLY A 91 11.00 -5.30 1.95
CA GLY A 91 9.56 -5.56 1.95
C GLY A 91 9.04 -6.16 0.64
N GLY A 92 9.70 -5.88 -0.49
CA GLY A 92 9.34 -6.48 -1.78
C GLY A 92 9.29 -8.00 -1.76
N ALA A 93 10.20 -8.66 -1.01
CA ALA A 93 10.17 -10.11 -0.85
C ALA A 93 8.97 -10.58 0.01
N SER A 94 8.58 -9.82 1.05
CA SER A 94 7.38 -10.12 1.83
C SER A 94 6.12 -10.00 0.98
N ALA A 95 6.00 -8.93 0.19
CA ALA A 95 4.87 -8.72 -0.72
C ALA A 95 4.78 -9.83 -1.79
N PHE A 96 5.93 -10.30 -2.28
CA PHE A 96 5.98 -11.46 -3.19
C PHE A 96 5.43 -12.72 -2.54
N ILE A 97 5.87 -13.06 -1.31
CA ILE A 97 5.45 -14.27 -0.59
C ILE A 97 3.94 -14.22 -0.29
N GLU A 98 3.45 -13.14 0.36
CA GLU A 98 2.05 -13.04 0.76
C GLU A 98 1.10 -13.07 -0.44
N SER A 99 1.48 -12.42 -1.55
CA SER A 99 0.65 -12.36 -2.76
C SER A 99 0.70 -13.67 -3.56
N THR A 100 1.82 -14.38 -3.56
CA THR A 100 1.92 -15.73 -4.12
C THR A 100 1.03 -16.69 -3.33
N LEU A 101 1.06 -16.66 -1.99
CA LEU A 101 0.19 -17.46 -1.13
C LEU A 101 -1.29 -17.16 -1.39
N ALA A 102 -1.66 -15.89 -1.52
CA ALA A 102 -3.03 -15.50 -1.81
C ALA A 102 -3.53 -16.05 -3.15
N GLN A 103 -2.65 -16.12 -4.14
CA GLN A 103 -2.96 -16.74 -5.43
C GLN A 103 -3.04 -18.28 -5.36
N VAL A 104 -2.19 -18.92 -4.56
CA VAL A 104 -2.25 -20.39 -4.37
C VAL A 104 -3.58 -20.80 -3.73
N TYR A 105 -4.02 -20.09 -2.69
CA TYR A 105 -5.22 -20.43 -1.91
C TYR A 105 -6.45 -19.59 -2.26
N LYS A 106 -6.49 -19.02 -3.47
CA LYS A 106 -7.68 -18.27 -3.94
C LYS A 106 -8.85 -19.20 -4.22
N ARG A 107 -10.06 -18.64 -4.19
CA ARG A 107 -11.33 -19.33 -4.45
C ARG A 107 -12.05 -18.72 -5.65
N ARG A 108 -13.06 -19.40 -6.16
CA ARG A 108 -13.97 -18.89 -7.19
C ARG A 108 -15.33 -18.55 -6.61
N ASP A 109 -15.92 -17.47 -7.08
CA ASP A 109 -17.33 -17.19 -6.82
C ASP A 109 -18.24 -17.91 -7.85
N SER A 110 -19.56 -17.78 -7.65
CA SER A 110 -20.56 -18.36 -8.56
C SER A 110 -20.54 -17.75 -9.97
N LYS A 111 -19.84 -16.63 -10.19
CA LYS A 111 -19.73 -15.94 -11.48
C LYS A 111 -18.41 -16.28 -12.19
N GLY A 112 -17.54 -17.04 -11.55
CA GLY A 112 -16.21 -17.40 -12.05
C GLY A 112 -15.09 -16.42 -11.69
N ASP A 113 -15.40 -15.30 -11.01
CA ASP A 113 -14.40 -14.35 -10.55
C ASP A 113 -13.61 -14.96 -9.38
N SER A 114 -12.28 -14.72 -9.35
CA SER A 114 -11.43 -15.21 -8.26
C SER A 114 -11.31 -14.18 -7.12
N TYR A 115 -11.23 -14.67 -5.91
CA TYR A 115 -11.06 -13.88 -4.69
C TYR A 115 -10.23 -14.64 -3.65
N GLY A 116 -9.64 -13.95 -2.70
CA GLY A 116 -8.78 -14.57 -1.70
C GLY A 116 -8.08 -13.51 -0.84
N GLY A 117 -6.99 -13.91 -0.21
CA GLY A 117 -6.18 -13.06 0.66
C GLY A 117 -5.74 -13.80 1.92
N PRO A 118 -5.17 -13.10 2.92
CA PRO A 118 -4.63 -13.75 4.12
C PRO A 118 -5.64 -14.58 4.90
N ALA A 119 -6.86 -14.11 5.06
CA ALA A 119 -7.90 -14.86 5.74
C ALA A 119 -8.11 -16.26 5.13
N TYR A 120 -8.03 -16.34 3.80
CA TYR A 120 -8.23 -17.57 3.05
C TYR A 120 -7.06 -18.53 3.17
N TYR A 121 -5.80 -18.10 3.03
CA TYR A 121 -4.68 -19.00 3.20
C TYR A 121 -4.48 -19.43 4.67
N ILE A 122 -4.84 -18.59 5.64
CA ILE A 122 -4.86 -18.97 7.05
C ILE A 122 -5.91 -20.05 7.30
N GLU A 123 -7.11 -19.93 6.74
CA GLU A 123 -8.15 -20.97 6.86
C GLU A 123 -7.76 -22.26 6.15
N SER A 124 -7.36 -22.18 4.87
CA SER A 124 -7.12 -23.37 4.03
C SER A 124 -5.85 -24.12 4.42
N ALA A 125 -4.71 -23.42 4.58
CA ALA A 125 -3.41 -24.05 4.80
C ALA A 125 -3.02 -24.24 6.27
N MET A 126 -3.55 -23.40 7.17
CA MET A 126 -3.30 -23.54 8.61
C MET A 126 -4.49 -24.16 9.35
N HIS A 127 -5.57 -24.47 8.65
CA HIS A 127 -6.82 -25.04 9.19
C HIS A 127 -7.38 -24.22 10.38
N ASN A 128 -7.16 -22.90 10.37
CA ASN A 128 -7.55 -22.02 11.46
C ASN A 128 -8.47 -20.88 11.00
N ARG A 129 -9.77 -21.21 10.90
CA ARG A 129 -10.80 -20.24 10.53
C ARG A 129 -10.92 -19.09 11.54
N THR A 130 -10.74 -19.35 12.84
CA THR A 130 -10.84 -18.31 13.87
C THR A 130 -9.78 -17.23 13.66
N LEU A 131 -8.54 -17.62 13.39
CA LEU A 131 -7.47 -16.69 13.08
C LEU A 131 -7.72 -15.94 11.76
N GLY A 132 -8.27 -16.62 10.74
CA GLY A 132 -8.70 -15.99 9.49
C GLY A 132 -9.78 -14.94 9.70
N VAL A 133 -10.80 -15.22 10.54
CA VAL A 133 -11.86 -14.25 10.90
C VAL A 133 -11.28 -13.06 11.67
N LEU A 134 -10.36 -13.33 12.59
CA LEU A 134 -9.69 -12.27 13.35
C LEU A 134 -8.88 -11.35 12.43
N PHE A 135 -8.14 -11.91 11.47
CA PHE A 135 -7.44 -11.11 10.45
C PHE A 135 -8.42 -10.28 9.61
N ALA A 136 -9.50 -10.90 9.11
CA ALA A 136 -10.51 -10.22 8.31
C ALA A 136 -11.18 -9.07 9.09
N PHE A 137 -11.46 -9.26 10.38
CA PHE A 137 -11.98 -8.23 11.25
C PHE A 137 -11.03 -7.04 11.38
N PHE A 138 -9.74 -7.30 11.68
CA PHE A 138 -8.74 -6.23 11.76
C PHE A 138 -8.55 -5.52 10.41
N LEU A 139 -8.58 -6.24 9.29
CA LEU A 139 -8.52 -5.60 7.97
C LEU A 139 -9.70 -4.66 7.75
N ILE A 140 -10.92 -5.08 8.06
CA ILE A 140 -12.11 -4.25 7.90
C ILE A 140 -12.01 -2.96 8.71
N ILE A 141 -11.67 -3.04 9.99
CA ILE A 141 -11.56 -1.84 10.83
C ILE A 141 -10.36 -0.97 10.48
N THR A 142 -9.29 -1.56 9.95
CA THR A 142 -8.13 -0.79 9.46
C THR A 142 -8.49 -0.01 8.20
N TYR A 143 -9.04 -0.68 7.18
CA TYR A 143 -9.22 -0.10 5.84
C TYR A 143 -10.52 0.67 5.69
N ALA A 144 -11.65 0.22 6.28
CA ALA A 144 -12.87 1.01 6.32
C ALA A 144 -12.89 2.06 7.44
N GLY A 145 -12.03 1.90 8.46
CA GLY A 145 -11.88 2.79 9.60
C GLY A 145 -10.60 3.62 9.55
N GLY A 146 -9.55 3.17 10.23
CA GLY A 146 -8.33 3.92 10.50
C GLY A 146 -7.68 4.59 9.29
N PHE A 147 -7.45 3.82 8.22
CA PHE A 147 -6.82 4.34 7.00
C PHE A 147 -7.72 5.32 6.25
N ASN A 148 -9.03 5.06 6.24
CA ASN A 148 -9.98 5.97 5.60
C ASN A 148 -10.15 7.27 6.38
N MET A 149 -10.14 7.22 7.73
CA MET A 149 -10.10 8.42 8.57
C MET A 149 -8.82 9.24 8.33
N LEU A 150 -7.66 8.57 8.29
CA LEU A 150 -6.38 9.22 8.04
C LEU A 150 -6.32 9.86 6.63
N ALA A 151 -6.80 9.17 5.60
CA ALA A 151 -6.83 9.70 4.23
C ALA A 151 -7.72 10.95 4.14
N SER A 152 -8.86 10.93 4.83
CA SER A 152 -9.78 12.07 4.91
C SER A 152 -9.16 13.24 5.65
N TYR A 153 -8.53 13.01 6.81
CA TYR A 153 -7.78 14.03 7.54
C TYR A 153 -6.66 14.62 6.68
N ASN A 154 -5.85 13.78 6.06
CA ASN A 154 -4.73 14.22 5.24
C ASN A 154 -5.20 15.10 4.08
N LEU A 155 -6.29 14.73 3.39
CA LEU A 155 -6.83 15.55 2.32
C LEU A 155 -7.28 16.92 2.83
N GLN A 156 -8.12 16.97 3.88
CA GLN A 156 -8.63 18.24 4.37
C GLN A 156 -7.51 19.17 4.87
N SER A 157 -6.44 18.61 5.44
CA SER A 157 -5.31 19.40 5.96
C SER A 157 -4.58 20.20 4.87
N THR A 158 -4.65 19.78 3.60
CA THR A 158 -4.05 20.52 2.48
C THR A 158 -4.78 21.84 2.18
N PHE A 159 -6.04 21.96 2.60
CA PHE A 159 -6.79 23.17 2.38
C PHE A 159 -6.43 24.30 3.38
N ALA A 160 -5.70 23.98 4.45
CA ALA A 160 -5.21 24.98 5.41
C ALA A 160 -4.25 26.01 4.77
N ALA A 161 -3.72 25.77 3.59
CA ALA A 161 -2.92 26.73 2.83
C ALA A 161 -3.74 27.90 2.24
N TYR A 162 -5.05 27.80 2.21
CA TYR A 162 -5.92 28.81 1.57
C TYR A 162 -6.52 29.76 2.59
N SER A 163 -6.61 31.06 2.23
CA SER A 163 -7.10 32.13 3.10
C SER A 163 -8.57 32.00 3.55
N TRP A 164 -9.36 31.22 2.78
CA TRP A 164 -10.77 30.95 3.10
C TRP A 164 -10.97 29.75 4.05
N TYR A 165 -9.90 29.06 4.43
CA TYR A 165 -9.99 27.89 5.30
C TYR A 165 -10.37 28.29 6.73
N ASP A 166 -11.45 27.70 7.23
CA ASP A 166 -11.88 27.81 8.62
C ASP A 166 -11.72 26.45 9.32
N PRO A 167 -10.84 26.33 10.33
CA PRO A 167 -10.60 25.08 11.05
C PRO A 167 -11.83 24.47 11.71
N ALA A 168 -12.85 25.29 12.02
CA ALA A 168 -14.07 24.82 12.66
C ALA A 168 -15.10 24.26 11.68
N VAL A 169 -15.10 24.71 10.43
CA VAL A 169 -16.16 24.41 9.45
C VAL A 169 -15.64 23.64 8.24
N THR A 170 -14.50 24.08 7.67
CA THR A 170 -13.99 23.53 6.39
C THR A 170 -13.72 22.01 6.41
N PRO A 171 -13.13 21.44 7.50
CA PRO A 171 -12.91 19.98 7.55
C PRO A 171 -14.20 19.19 7.36
N TRP A 172 -15.29 19.61 7.97
CA TRP A 172 -16.59 18.94 7.92
C TRP A 172 -17.23 19.02 6.54
N ILE A 173 -17.10 20.18 5.86
CA ILE A 173 -17.58 20.33 4.46
C ILE A 173 -16.81 19.40 3.54
N ILE A 174 -15.48 19.39 3.63
CA ILE A 174 -14.63 18.53 2.79
C ILE A 174 -14.90 17.06 3.09
N GLY A 175 -15.01 16.68 4.35
CA GLY A 175 -15.35 15.32 4.77
C GLY A 175 -16.72 14.87 4.26
N ALA A 176 -17.72 15.74 4.25
CA ALA A 176 -19.06 15.44 3.73
C ALA A 176 -19.02 15.21 2.22
N ILE A 177 -18.35 16.08 1.47
CA ILE A 177 -18.19 15.94 0.01
C ILE A 177 -17.46 14.66 -0.31
N LEU A 178 -16.32 14.40 0.35
CA LEU A 178 -15.51 13.22 0.14
C LEU A 178 -16.26 11.93 0.48
N GLY A 179 -16.93 11.90 1.63
CA GLY A 179 -17.76 10.76 2.05
C GLY A 179 -18.90 10.47 1.08
N ALA A 180 -19.56 11.49 0.55
CA ALA A 180 -20.63 11.35 -0.44
C ALA A 180 -20.09 10.80 -1.79
N LEU A 181 -18.97 11.33 -2.28
CA LEU A 181 -18.33 10.89 -3.54
C LEU A 181 -17.84 9.44 -3.44
N VAL A 182 -17.14 9.10 -2.36
CA VAL A 182 -16.67 7.73 -2.10
C VAL A 182 -17.85 6.80 -1.94
N GLY A 183 -18.86 7.19 -1.12
CA GLY A 183 -20.09 6.43 -0.92
C GLY A 183 -20.77 6.09 -2.26
N TYR A 184 -20.93 7.07 -3.14
CA TYR A 184 -21.47 6.86 -4.48
C TYR A 184 -20.65 5.84 -5.30
N CYS A 185 -19.31 5.94 -5.23
CA CYS A 185 -18.44 5.05 -5.98
C CYS A 185 -18.53 3.60 -5.47
N ILE A 186 -18.42 3.40 -4.15
CA ILE A 186 -18.41 2.06 -3.54
C ILE A 186 -19.75 1.34 -3.64
N MET A 187 -20.89 2.06 -3.76
CA MET A 187 -22.20 1.44 -4.03
C MET A 187 -22.20 0.60 -5.31
N GLY A 188 -21.30 0.85 -6.25
CA GLY A 188 -21.13 0.06 -7.47
C GLY A 188 -20.35 -1.26 -7.32
N GLY A 189 -19.80 -1.54 -6.13
CA GLY A 189 -19.06 -2.77 -5.82
C GLY A 189 -17.70 -2.88 -6.52
N GLY A 190 -17.05 -4.04 -6.36
CA GLY A 190 -15.68 -4.28 -6.79
C GLY A 190 -15.38 -4.01 -8.27
N ARG A 191 -16.30 -4.34 -9.18
CA ARG A 191 -16.11 -4.08 -10.63
C ARG A 191 -16.03 -2.58 -10.97
N ARG A 192 -16.77 -1.72 -10.22
CA ARG A 192 -16.66 -0.27 -10.36
C ARG A 192 -15.33 0.23 -9.83
N ILE A 193 -14.90 -0.28 -8.67
CA ILE A 193 -13.60 0.04 -8.08
C ILE A 193 -12.47 -0.29 -9.06
N LEU A 194 -12.43 -1.51 -9.61
CA LEU A 194 -11.44 -1.93 -10.62
C LEU A 194 -11.38 -1.00 -11.82
N ARG A 195 -12.54 -0.57 -12.33
CA ARG A 195 -12.61 0.33 -13.50
C ARG A 195 -12.10 1.73 -13.17
N VAL A 196 -12.51 2.28 -12.02
CA VAL A 196 -12.11 3.64 -11.62
C VAL A 196 -10.61 3.68 -11.29
N THR A 197 -10.10 2.72 -10.54
CA THR A 197 -8.67 2.65 -10.18
C THR A 197 -7.79 2.40 -11.39
N GLY A 198 -8.24 1.59 -12.35
CA GLY A 198 -7.51 1.30 -13.58
C GLY A 198 -7.24 2.53 -14.45
N VAL A 199 -8.07 3.58 -14.34
CA VAL A 199 -7.88 4.86 -15.04
C VAL A 199 -7.23 5.91 -14.13
N LEU A 200 -7.70 6.02 -12.90
CA LEU A 200 -7.31 7.09 -12.00
C LEU A 200 -5.84 6.97 -11.56
N VAL A 201 -5.39 5.75 -11.23
CA VAL A 201 -4.04 5.52 -10.68
C VAL A 201 -2.93 5.88 -11.68
N PRO A 202 -2.96 5.45 -12.95
CA PRO A 202 -1.95 5.88 -13.91
C PRO A 202 -1.93 7.40 -14.12
N ILE A 203 -3.10 8.05 -14.18
CA ILE A 203 -3.20 9.50 -14.38
C ILE A 203 -2.61 10.25 -13.20
N MET A 204 -3.01 9.91 -11.95
CA MET A 204 -2.50 10.59 -10.77
C MET A 204 -0.99 10.38 -10.60
N GLY A 205 -0.51 9.16 -10.82
CA GLY A 205 0.91 8.85 -10.76
C GLY A 205 1.73 9.63 -11.78
N LEU A 206 1.24 9.71 -13.04
CA LEU A 206 1.90 10.47 -14.09
C LEU A 206 1.97 11.98 -13.76
N ILE A 207 0.87 12.58 -13.33
CA ILE A 207 0.84 14.01 -12.94
C ILE A 207 1.83 14.28 -11.82
N TYR A 208 1.83 13.42 -10.80
CA TYR A 208 2.68 13.61 -9.63
C TYR A 208 4.17 13.44 -9.94
N VAL A 209 4.52 12.39 -10.66
CA VAL A 209 5.92 12.16 -11.08
C VAL A 209 6.40 13.23 -12.04
N ALA A 210 5.55 13.68 -12.97
CA ALA A 210 5.91 14.78 -13.86
C ALA A 210 6.20 16.08 -13.09
N ALA A 211 5.37 16.42 -12.09
CA ALA A 211 5.63 17.57 -11.21
C ALA A 211 6.97 17.42 -10.47
N ALA A 212 7.26 16.23 -9.94
CA ALA A 212 8.52 15.98 -9.26
C ALA A 212 9.73 16.11 -10.20
N VAL A 213 9.63 15.57 -11.41
CA VAL A 213 10.70 15.70 -12.43
C VAL A 213 10.94 17.18 -12.77
N ILE A 214 9.89 17.98 -12.93
CA ILE A 214 10.03 19.42 -13.17
C ILE A 214 10.80 20.11 -12.03
N VAL A 215 10.41 19.85 -10.77
CA VAL A 215 11.12 20.43 -9.60
C VAL A 215 12.58 20.00 -9.58
N VAL A 216 12.86 18.71 -9.79
CA VAL A 216 14.23 18.16 -9.81
C VAL A 216 15.06 18.79 -10.92
N VAL A 217 14.51 18.94 -12.13
CA VAL A 217 15.21 19.55 -13.27
C VAL A 217 15.50 21.03 -13.01
N MET A 218 14.53 21.76 -12.44
CA MET A 218 14.73 23.17 -12.06
C MET A 218 15.84 23.37 -11.01
N HIS A 219 16.04 22.36 -10.17
CA HIS A 219 17.00 22.42 -9.06
C HIS A 219 18.09 21.36 -9.20
N ILE A 220 18.45 20.99 -10.44
CA ILE A 220 19.40 19.89 -10.74
C ILE A 220 20.74 20.04 -10.04
N ASN A 221 21.20 21.28 -9.86
CA ASN A 221 22.47 21.61 -9.20
C ASN A 221 22.45 21.26 -7.69
N LEU A 222 21.29 21.18 -7.06
CA LEU A 222 21.14 20.84 -5.64
C LEU A 222 21.05 19.33 -5.40
N ILE A 223 20.83 18.52 -6.43
CA ILE A 223 20.63 17.08 -6.30
C ILE A 223 21.81 16.36 -5.63
N PRO A 224 23.09 16.64 -5.96
CA PRO A 224 24.22 16.04 -5.24
C PRO A 224 24.22 16.38 -3.75
N GLN A 225 23.84 17.61 -3.39
CA GLN A 225 23.71 18.04 -1.98
C GLN A 225 22.56 17.33 -1.28
N VAL A 226 21.42 17.12 -1.95
CA VAL A 226 20.26 16.37 -1.43
C VAL A 226 20.66 14.94 -1.08
N PHE A 227 21.35 14.24 -1.99
CA PHE A 227 21.86 12.91 -1.69
C PHE A 227 22.89 12.94 -0.56
N GLY A 228 23.76 13.93 -0.53
CA GLY A 228 24.72 14.13 0.57
C GLY A 228 24.00 14.25 1.93
N MET A 229 22.93 15.06 2.02
CA MET A 229 22.13 15.19 3.24
C MET A 229 21.45 13.87 3.62
N ILE A 230 20.85 13.16 2.66
CA ILE A 230 20.18 11.89 2.92
C ILE A 230 21.16 10.86 3.50
N PHE A 231 22.32 10.68 2.87
CA PHE A 231 23.30 9.68 3.31
C PHE A 231 24.01 10.11 4.61
N ALA A 232 24.36 11.38 4.77
CA ALA A 232 25.00 11.85 6.00
C ALA A 232 24.13 11.64 7.22
N ASP A 233 22.84 11.97 7.13
CA ASP A 233 21.89 11.80 8.23
C ASP A 233 21.51 10.32 8.45
N ALA A 234 21.36 9.54 7.37
CA ALA A 234 21.04 8.11 7.46
C ALA A 234 22.08 7.29 8.21
N PHE A 235 23.35 7.68 8.19
CA PHE A 235 24.47 7.00 8.84
C PHE A 235 25.04 7.75 10.05
N ASP A 236 24.35 8.78 10.54
CA ASP A 236 24.68 9.41 11.83
C ASP A 236 24.20 8.52 12.99
N PHE A 237 24.98 7.46 13.27
CA PHE A 237 24.67 6.48 14.31
C PHE A 237 24.65 7.09 15.71
N ARG A 238 25.30 8.23 15.96
CA ARG A 238 25.25 8.91 17.28
C ARG A 238 23.86 9.49 17.53
N SER A 239 23.29 10.16 16.54
CA SER A 239 21.93 10.67 16.62
C SER A 239 20.89 9.54 16.67
N ILE A 240 21.08 8.45 15.91
CA ILE A 240 20.19 7.29 15.90
C ILE A 240 20.18 6.60 17.28
N LEU A 241 21.33 6.34 17.87
CA LEU A 241 21.45 5.66 19.18
C LEU A 241 21.04 6.56 20.36
N GLY A 242 21.22 7.88 20.22
CA GLY A 242 20.83 8.86 21.24
C GLY A 242 19.33 9.09 21.35
N GLY A 243 18.58 8.80 20.29
CA GLY A 243 17.13 9.02 20.24
C GLY A 243 16.40 8.07 19.29
N VAL A 244 16.51 6.75 19.51
CA VAL A 244 16.01 5.70 18.61
C VAL A 244 14.57 5.93 18.15
N SER A 245 13.67 6.30 19.05
CA SER A 245 12.24 6.51 18.71
C SER A 245 11.96 7.75 17.86
N GLY A 246 12.89 8.71 17.81
CA GLY A 246 12.80 9.94 17.03
C GLY A 246 13.78 10.01 15.85
N SER A 247 14.51 8.94 15.57
CA SER A 247 15.57 8.92 14.57
C SER A 247 15.05 8.79 13.13
N CYS A 248 15.90 9.16 12.18
CA CYS A 248 15.65 8.95 10.75
C CYS A 248 15.41 7.47 10.41
N LEU A 249 16.08 6.56 11.07
CA LEU A 249 15.86 5.12 10.93
C LEU A 249 14.42 4.74 11.29
N MET A 250 13.95 5.15 12.48
CA MET A 250 12.62 4.79 12.96
C MET A 250 11.51 5.41 12.10
N PHE A 251 11.62 6.72 11.79
CA PHE A 251 10.65 7.37 10.92
C PHE A 251 10.68 6.85 9.50
N GLY A 252 11.85 6.58 8.94
CA GLY A 252 12.01 6.03 7.61
C GLY A 252 11.37 4.64 7.48
N VAL A 253 11.68 3.72 8.38
CA VAL A 253 11.09 2.38 8.37
C VAL A 253 9.59 2.43 8.65
N LYS A 254 9.15 3.22 9.64
CA LYS A 254 7.73 3.38 10.00
C LYS A 254 6.89 3.89 8.82
N ARG A 255 7.31 4.98 8.20
CA ARG A 255 6.56 5.58 7.09
C ARG A 255 6.72 4.83 5.78
N GLY A 256 7.87 4.17 5.57
CA GLY A 256 8.06 3.24 4.46
C GLY A 256 7.10 2.05 4.53
N LEU A 257 7.03 1.36 5.67
CA LEU A 257 6.10 0.24 5.88
C LEU A 257 4.64 0.66 5.79
N PHE A 258 4.30 1.83 6.33
CA PHE A 258 2.96 2.38 6.21
C PHE A 258 2.58 2.62 4.73
N SER A 259 3.51 3.16 3.93
CA SER A 259 3.28 3.48 2.53
C SER A 259 3.15 2.21 1.67
N ASN A 260 4.12 1.31 1.75
CA ASN A 260 4.18 0.15 0.84
C ASN A 260 3.39 -1.06 1.31
N GLU A 261 2.93 -1.08 2.56
CA GLU A 261 2.09 -2.14 3.15
C GLU A 261 2.66 -3.57 2.99
N ALA A 262 3.96 -3.71 2.78
CA ALA A 262 4.59 -5.02 2.57
C ALA A 262 4.57 -5.88 3.85
N GLY A 263 3.94 -7.05 3.79
CA GLY A 263 3.77 -7.94 4.92
C GLY A 263 2.54 -7.61 5.81
N VAL A 264 1.79 -6.56 5.49
CA VAL A 264 0.55 -6.20 6.19
C VAL A 264 -0.59 -7.16 5.88
N GLY A 265 -0.58 -7.73 4.67
CA GLY A 265 -1.63 -8.67 4.22
C GLY A 265 -2.80 -7.99 3.51
N SER A 266 -2.69 -6.75 3.11
CA SER A 266 -3.73 -6.00 2.40
C SER A 266 -3.76 -6.33 0.90
N ALA A 267 -2.67 -6.08 0.20
CA ALA A 267 -2.53 -6.29 -1.23
C ALA A 267 -2.78 -7.73 -1.70
N PRO A 268 -2.53 -8.78 -0.90
CA PRO A 268 -2.94 -10.14 -1.24
C PRO A 268 -4.42 -10.28 -1.60
N ASN A 269 -5.31 -9.45 -1.05
CA ASN A 269 -6.74 -9.44 -1.42
C ASN A 269 -6.97 -8.99 -2.89
N ALA A 270 -6.21 -8.03 -3.37
CA ALA A 270 -6.23 -7.66 -4.79
C ALA A 270 -5.48 -8.69 -5.63
N ALA A 271 -4.34 -9.17 -5.15
CA ALA A 271 -3.56 -10.19 -5.84
C ALA A 271 -4.40 -11.43 -6.19
N ALA A 272 -5.21 -11.92 -5.25
CA ALA A 272 -6.04 -13.09 -5.43
C ALA A 272 -7.12 -12.93 -6.53
N SER A 273 -7.53 -11.71 -6.86
CA SER A 273 -8.53 -11.46 -7.90
C SER A 273 -8.00 -11.60 -9.32
N ALA A 274 -6.67 -11.57 -9.51
CA ALA A 274 -6.08 -11.66 -10.83
C ALA A 274 -6.19 -13.08 -11.41
N ASP A 275 -6.59 -13.14 -12.68
CA ASP A 275 -6.62 -14.37 -13.45
C ASP A 275 -5.29 -14.56 -14.19
N VAL A 276 -4.44 -15.43 -13.65
CA VAL A 276 -3.10 -15.73 -14.15
C VAL A 276 -2.89 -17.22 -14.28
N SER A 277 -2.01 -17.65 -15.18
CA SER A 277 -1.67 -19.06 -15.37
C SER A 277 -0.81 -19.67 -14.24
N HIS A 278 -0.14 -18.80 -13.44
CA HIS A 278 0.75 -19.27 -12.37
C HIS A 278 0.77 -18.27 -11.21
N PRO A 279 0.64 -18.70 -9.94
CA PRO A 279 0.60 -17.81 -8.75
C PRO A 279 1.75 -16.82 -8.65
N VAL A 280 2.96 -17.23 -9.01
CA VAL A 280 4.18 -16.39 -8.99
C VAL A 280 4.04 -15.15 -9.86
N LYS A 281 3.32 -15.22 -10.97
CA LYS A 281 3.12 -14.08 -11.87
C LYS A 281 2.56 -12.89 -11.10
N GLN A 282 1.52 -13.13 -10.31
CA GLN A 282 0.90 -12.05 -9.53
C GLN A 282 1.71 -11.68 -8.28
N GLY A 283 2.43 -12.63 -7.68
CA GLY A 283 3.41 -12.33 -6.62
C GLY A 283 4.46 -11.32 -7.08
N LEU A 284 5.01 -11.50 -8.29
CA LEU A 284 5.98 -10.58 -8.89
C LEU A 284 5.38 -9.20 -9.20
N VAL A 285 4.15 -9.16 -9.70
CA VAL A 285 3.43 -7.90 -9.96
C VAL A 285 3.20 -7.11 -8.67
N GLN A 286 2.87 -7.79 -7.57
CA GLN A 286 2.68 -7.11 -6.27
C GLN A 286 4.00 -6.68 -5.61
N MET A 287 5.08 -7.39 -5.85
CA MET A 287 6.43 -6.94 -5.50
C MET A 287 6.79 -5.63 -6.21
N LEU A 288 6.49 -5.53 -7.51
CA LEU A 288 6.69 -4.31 -8.29
C LEU A 288 5.86 -3.13 -7.74
N SER A 289 4.65 -3.38 -7.26
CA SER A 289 3.79 -2.37 -6.63
C SER A 289 4.48 -1.69 -5.44
N VAL A 290 5.24 -2.42 -4.62
CA VAL A 290 6.04 -1.86 -3.50
C VAL A 290 7.10 -0.89 -4.02
N PHE A 291 7.74 -1.20 -5.14
CA PHE A 291 8.75 -0.34 -5.74
C PHE A 291 8.14 0.91 -6.38
N ILE A 292 7.01 0.77 -7.06
CA ILE A 292 6.26 1.92 -7.59
C ILE A 292 5.87 2.87 -6.46
N ASP A 293 5.33 2.33 -5.37
CA ASP A 293 4.92 3.12 -4.22
C ASP A 293 6.08 3.89 -3.59
N THR A 294 7.12 3.18 -3.16
CA THR A 294 8.14 3.78 -2.30
C THR A 294 9.35 4.29 -3.10
N LEU A 295 9.90 3.47 -4.03
CA LEU A 295 11.10 3.89 -4.77
C LEU A 295 10.80 4.94 -5.84
N LEU A 296 9.55 5.01 -6.34
CA LEU A 296 9.17 6.02 -7.32
C LEU A 296 8.40 7.18 -6.64
N ILE A 297 7.21 6.92 -6.08
CA ILE A 297 6.31 8.00 -5.61
C ILE A 297 6.82 8.66 -4.32
N CYS A 298 7.24 7.90 -3.30
CA CYS A 298 7.80 8.50 -2.09
C CYS A 298 9.11 9.24 -2.38
N THR A 299 9.96 8.70 -3.29
CA THR A 299 11.18 9.38 -3.74
C THR A 299 10.84 10.69 -4.47
N ALA A 300 9.81 10.69 -5.32
CA ALA A 300 9.33 11.91 -5.97
C ALA A 300 8.99 13.01 -4.95
N THR A 301 8.24 12.66 -3.90
CA THR A 301 7.94 13.58 -2.80
C THR A 301 9.20 14.08 -2.09
N ALA A 302 10.09 13.15 -1.72
CA ALA A 302 11.32 13.49 -1.02
C ALA A 302 12.19 14.45 -1.84
N MET A 303 12.35 14.18 -3.13
CA MET A 303 13.14 15.03 -4.03
C MET A 303 12.50 16.42 -4.21
N MET A 304 11.17 16.50 -4.39
CA MET A 304 10.48 17.79 -4.44
C MET A 304 10.72 18.61 -3.17
N CYS A 305 10.61 17.97 -2.01
CA CYS A 305 10.80 18.65 -0.73
C CYS A 305 12.25 19.09 -0.49
N LEU A 306 13.21 18.18 -0.64
CA LEU A 306 14.60 18.44 -0.30
C LEU A 306 15.31 19.33 -1.33
N ALA A 307 15.00 19.20 -2.64
CA ALA A 307 15.60 20.01 -3.68
C ALA A 307 15.09 21.46 -3.69
N SER A 308 13.95 21.75 -3.07
CA SER A 308 13.39 23.09 -2.99
C SER A 308 14.20 24.04 -2.07
N GLY A 309 15.02 23.48 -1.17
CA GLY A 309 15.70 24.26 -0.15
C GLY A 309 14.80 24.80 0.97
N THR A 310 13.54 24.37 1.03
CA THR A 310 12.60 24.74 2.09
C THR A 310 13.13 24.26 3.46
N PRO A 311 13.16 25.11 4.49
CA PRO A 311 13.62 24.73 5.83
C PRO A 311 12.83 23.55 6.39
N ILE A 312 13.55 22.57 6.94
CA ILE A 312 12.97 21.39 7.55
C ILE A 312 12.64 21.73 9.01
N THR A 313 11.36 21.87 9.34
CA THR A 313 10.91 22.16 10.71
C THR A 313 9.73 21.27 11.09
N LYS A 314 9.54 21.05 12.40
CA LYS A 314 8.46 20.19 12.92
C LYS A 314 7.08 20.83 12.75
N GLU A 315 7.02 22.15 12.76
CA GLU A 315 5.78 22.94 12.73
C GLU A 315 5.05 22.83 11.40
N ILE A 316 5.78 22.65 10.30
CA ILE A 316 5.22 22.52 8.95
C ILE A 316 5.09 21.07 8.48
N ALA A 317 5.38 20.09 9.34
CA ALA A 317 5.30 18.67 8.99
C ALA A 317 3.94 18.30 8.39
N GLY A 318 3.95 17.51 7.33
CA GLY A 318 2.74 17.12 6.59
C GLY A 318 2.48 18.01 5.39
N ALA A 319 1.26 18.51 5.23
CA ALA A 319 0.85 19.28 4.04
C ALA A 319 1.67 20.57 3.84
N GLY A 320 1.92 21.30 4.92
CA GLY A 320 2.63 22.57 4.86
C GLY A 320 4.03 22.48 4.25
N TYR A 321 4.81 21.48 4.63
CA TYR A 321 6.16 21.31 4.08
C TYR A 321 6.14 21.03 2.57
N VAL A 322 5.27 20.13 2.10
CA VAL A 322 5.19 19.78 0.67
C VAL A 322 4.67 20.98 -0.14
N GLN A 323 3.65 21.67 0.35
CA GLN A 323 3.09 22.84 -0.33
C GLN A 323 4.10 23.99 -0.41
N ASN A 324 4.83 24.29 0.68
CA ASN A 324 5.90 25.28 0.68
C ASN A 324 7.02 24.90 -0.29
N ALA A 325 7.44 23.63 -0.29
CA ALA A 325 8.48 23.14 -1.19
C ALA A 325 8.10 23.31 -2.66
N VAL A 326 6.87 22.94 -3.02
CA VAL A 326 6.39 23.05 -4.40
C VAL A 326 6.12 24.48 -4.82
N THR A 327 5.81 25.37 -3.85
CA THR A 327 5.66 26.80 -4.10
C THR A 327 6.97 27.45 -4.59
N VAL A 328 8.13 26.94 -4.17
CA VAL A 328 9.43 27.44 -4.67
C VAL A 328 9.56 27.30 -6.19
N ALA A 329 9.07 26.19 -6.76
CA ALA A 329 9.14 25.92 -8.19
C ALA A 329 7.96 26.50 -8.99
N PHE A 330 6.74 26.43 -8.43
CA PHE A 330 5.50 26.74 -9.15
C PHE A 330 4.78 28.00 -8.66
N GLY A 331 5.36 28.74 -7.70
CA GLY A 331 4.74 29.95 -7.13
C GLY A 331 3.37 29.63 -6.52
N SER A 332 2.40 30.51 -6.69
CA SER A 332 1.04 30.37 -6.16
C SER A 332 0.26 29.14 -6.71
N PHE A 333 0.72 28.54 -7.80
CA PHE A 333 0.14 27.30 -8.34
C PHE A 333 0.57 26.06 -7.53
N GLY A 334 1.68 26.10 -6.79
CA GLY A 334 2.21 25.00 -6.00
C GLY A 334 1.20 24.36 -5.04
N PRO A 335 0.59 25.12 -4.12
CA PRO A 335 -0.43 24.60 -3.21
C PRO A 335 -1.63 23.99 -3.95
N ILE A 336 -2.06 24.59 -5.07
CA ILE A 336 -3.17 24.09 -5.89
C ILE A 336 -2.81 22.71 -6.48
N LEU A 337 -1.61 22.57 -7.05
CA LEU A 337 -1.11 21.32 -7.61
C LEU A 337 -1.11 20.20 -6.56
N ILE A 338 -0.58 20.46 -5.37
CA ILE A 338 -0.57 19.48 -4.28
C ILE A 338 -1.98 19.14 -3.81
N THR A 339 -2.87 20.11 -3.70
CA THR A 339 -4.27 19.85 -3.32
C THR A 339 -4.98 18.98 -4.36
N VAL A 340 -4.80 19.24 -5.66
CA VAL A 340 -5.35 18.40 -6.73
C VAL A 340 -4.79 16.97 -6.66
N CYS A 341 -3.47 16.84 -6.50
CA CYS A 341 -2.86 15.52 -6.31
C CYS A 341 -3.45 14.81 -5.07
N MET A 342 -3.58 15.51 -3.95
CA MET A 342 -4.15 14.95 -2.72
C MET A 342 -5.62 14.52 -2.89
N VAL A 343 -6.43 15.24 -3.66
CA VAL A 343 -7.80 14.80 -3.98
C VAL A 343 -7.78 13.47 -4.74
N LEU A 344 -6.93 13.36 -5.76
CA LEU A 344 -6.82 12.13 -6.57
C LEU A 344 -6.30 10.96 -5.73
N PHE A 345 -5.25 11.17 -4.93
CA PHE A 345 -4.63 10.16 -4.09
C PHE A 345 -5.57 9.72 -2.96
N ALA A 346 -6.21 10.66 -2.26
CA ALA A 346 -7.17 10.33 -1.20
C ALA A 346 -8.37 9.54 -1.78
N PHE A 347 -8.95 10.01 -2.87
CA PHE A 347 -10.10 9.34 -3.48
C PHE A 347 -9.75 7.92 -3.96
N SER A 348 -8.61 7.74 -4.64
CA SER A 348 -8.17 6.41 -5.08
C SER A 348 -7.92 5.46 -3.90
N THR A 349 -7.26 5.93 -2.83
CA THR A 349 -7.02 5.14 -1.62
C THR A 349 -8.33 4.73 -0.96
N LEU A 350 -9.24 5.68 -0.76
CA LEU A 350 -10.52 5.41 -0.12
C LEU A 350 -11.33 4.34 -0.83
N ILE A 351 -11.40 4.40 -2.17
CA ILE A 351 -12.14 3.38 -2.94
C ILE A 351 -11.38 2.05 -3.04
N GLY A 352 -10.04 2.09 -3.19
CA GLY A 352 -9.20 0.88 -3.26
C GLY A 352 -9.28 0.05 -1.97
N ASN A 353 -9.31 0.72 -0.83
CA ASN A 353 -9.46 0.08 0.48
C ASN A 353 -10.74 -0.76 0.59
N PHE A 354 -11.83 -0.31 -0.01
CA PHE A 354 -13.09 -1.06 0.00
C PHE A 354 -13.06 -2.36 -0.80
N PHE A 355 -12.16 -2.49 -1.75
CA PHE A 355 -11.97 -3.77 -2.44
C PHE A 355 -11.50 -4.87 -1.48
N TYR A 356 -10.59 -4.53 -0.58
CA TYR A 356 -10.09 -5.46 0.44
C TYR A 356 -11.16 -5.78 1.49
N VAL A 357 -11.90 -4.75 1.87
CA VAL A 357 -12.99 -4.87 2.85
C VAL A 357 -14.11 -5.78 2.32
N ASP A 358 -14.53 -5.60 1.07
CA ASP A 358 -15.56 -6.45 0.45
C ASP A 358 -15.13 -7.93 0.46
N ASN A 359 -13.86 -8.24 0.14
CA ASN A 359 -13.30 -9.59 0.21
C ASN A 359 -13.37 -10.19 1.62
N CYS A 360 -13.02 -9.41 2.64
CA CYS A 360 -13.06 -9.88 4.03
C CYS A 360 -14.49 -10.05 4.55
N LEU A 361 -15.44 -9.22 4.11
CA LEU A 361 -16.87 -9.38 4.43
C LEU A 361 -17.42 -10.68 3.83
N ILE A 362 -17.05 -11.01 2.58
CA ILE A 362 -17.42 -12.29 1.94
C ILE A 362 -16.84 -13.46 2.73
N PHE A 363 -15.59 -13.36 3.18
CA PHE A 363 -14.94 -14.41 3.98
C PHE A 363 -15.70 -14.68 5.29
N ILE A 364 -16.03 -13.62 6.05
CA ILE A 364 -16.72 -13.75 7.33
C ILE A 364 -18.11 -14.38 7.14
N HIS A 365 -18.87 -13.92 6.13
CA HIS A 365 -20.24 -14.39 5.88
C HIS A 365 -20.31 -15.72 5.08
N LYS A 366 -19.18 -16.23 4.58
CA LYS A 366 -19.09 -17.43 3.68
C LYS A 366 -19.86 -17.29 2.36
N LYS A 367 -20.40 -16.14 2.06
CA LYS A 367 -21.17 -15.82 0.85
C LYS A 367 -21.21 -14.30 0.66
N GLU A 368 -21.64 -13.85 -0.51
CA GLU A 368 -21.91 -12.42 -0.72
C GLU A 368 -22.95 -11.95 0.31
N PRO A 369 -22.63 -10.94 1.14
CA PRO A 369 -23.60 -10.41 2.10
C PRO A 369 -24.81 -9.80 1.40
N GLY A 370 -25.96 -9.79 2.05
CA GLY A 370 -27.19 -9.27 1.50
C GLY A 370 -27.10 -7.77 1.15
N LYS A 371 -27.82 -7.33 0.11
CA LYS A 371 -27.79 -5.93 -0.37
C LYS A 371 -28.03 -4.90 0.72
N SER A 372 -29.00 -5.15 1.61
CA SER A 372 -29.34 -4.24 2.71
C SER A 372 -28.17 -4.07 3.69
N PHE A 373 -27.50 -5.18 4.05
CA PHE A 373 -26.30 -5.16 4.89
C PHE A 373 -25.17 -4.36 4.23
N MET A 374 -24.87 -4.65 2.97
CA MET A 374 -23.82 -3.94 2.25
C MET A 374 -24.11 -2.44 2.10
N THR A 375 -25.36 -2.07 1.85
CA THR A 375 -25.75 -0.66 1.79
C THR A 375 -25.57 0.02 3.14
N GLY A 376 -26.06 -0.57 4.22
CA GLY A 376 -25.87 -0.03 5.58
C GLY A 376 -24.38 0.10 5.96
N PHE A 377 -23.58 -0.92 5.68
CA PHE A 377 -22.14 -0.90 5.93
C PHE A 377 -21.44 0.22 5.14
N ARG A 378 -21.77 0.41 3.86
CA ARG A 378 -21.16 1.45 2.99
C ARG A 378 -21.57 2.85 3.44
N ILE A 379 -22.80 3.04 3.93
CA ILE A 379 -23.22 4.31 4.54
C ILE A 379 -22.42 4.57 5.82
N LEU A 380 -22.28 3.58 6.71
CA LEU A 380 -21.49 3.72 7.93
C LEU A 380 -20.03 4.07 7.59
N ALA A 381 -19.43 3.39 6.63
CA ALA A 381 -18.07 3.65 6.19
C ALA A 381 -17.90 5.06 5.58
N SER A 382 -18.91 5.57 4.86
CA SER A 382 -18.92 6.96 4.39
C SER A 382 -18.98 7.98 5.53
N LEU A 383 -19.73 7.66 6.59
CA LEU A 383 -19.76 8.47 7.82
C LEU A 383 -18.41 8.46 8.56
N VAL A 384 -17.69 7.34 8.55
CA VAL A 384 -16.34 7.24 9.12
C VAL A 384 -15.37 8.18 8.37
N ILE A 385 -15.47 8.28 7.05
CA ILE A 385 -14.69 9.23 6.24
C ILE A 385 -15.00 10.68 6.65
N PHE A 386 -16.28 11.01 6.83
CA PHE A 386 -16.70 12.32 7.30
C PHE A 386 -16.10 12.67 8.66
N VAL A 387 -16.18 11.76 9.62
CA VAL A 387 -15.61 11.95 10.98
C VAL A 387 -14.08 12.10 10.91
N GLY A 388 -13.42 11.32 10.06
CA GLY A 388 -11.98 11.38 9.89
C GLY A 388 -11.44 12.75 9.51
N ALA A 389 -12.20 13.52 8.72
CA ALA A 389 -11.79 14.88 8.34
C ALA A 389 -11.66 15.84 9.53
N GLY A 390 -12.47 15.65 10.58
CA GLY A 390 -12.44 16.48 11.79
C GLY A 390 -11.43 16.04 12.87
N MET A 391 -10.62 14.99 12.62
CA MET A 391 -9.67 14.48 13.60
C MET A 391 -8.43 15.37 13.74
N SER A 392 -7.65 15.13 14.80
CA SER A 392 -6.28 15.67 14.90
C SER A 392 -5.28 14.78 14.16
N MET A 393 -4.18 15.37 13.71
CA MET A 393 -3.08 14.65 13.04
C MET A 393 -2.59 13.46 13.87
N ALA A 394 -2.33 13.65 15.15
CA ALA A 394 -1.81 12.61 16.04
C ALA A 394 -2.80 11.44 16.14
N ALA A 395 -4.08 11.73 16.42
CA ALA A 395 -5.09 10.68 16.56
C ALA A 395 -5.29 9.89 15.26
N ALA A 396 -5.34 10.54 14.10
CA ALA A 396 -5.51 9.89 12.81
C ALA A 396 -4.35 8.93 12.50
N TRP A 397 -3.10 9.38 12.72
CA TRP A 397 -1.93 8.53 12.51
C TRP A 397 -1.82 7.40 13.54
N ASP A 398 -2.07 7.66 14.82
CA ASP A 398 -1.94 6.65 15.87
C ASP A 398 -2.95 5.52 15.69
N ILE A 399 -4.21 5.84 15.35
CA ILE A 399 -5.24 4.83 15.07
C ILE A 399 -4.83 3.97 13.87
N ALA A 400 -4.43 4.59 12.77
CA ALA A 400 -4.02 3.88 11.56
C ALA A 400 -2.82 2.94 11.84
N ASP A 401 -1.81 3.44 12.54
CA ASP A 401 -0.61 2.71 12.90
C ASP A 401 -0.92 1.50 13.80
N ILE A 402 -1.76 1.67 14.83
CA ILE A 402 -2.13 0.60 15.77
C ILE A 402 -2.92 -0.51 15.04
N LEU A 403 -3.90 -0.13 14.24
CA LEU A 403 -4.74 -1.08 13.53
C LEU A 403 -3.94 -1.89 12.49
N MET A 404 -3.06 -1.23 11.73
CA MET A 404 -2.16 -1.88 10.80
C MET A 404 -1.29 -2.94 11.47
N ALA A 405 -0.83 -2.65 12.66
CA ALA A 405 0.06 -3.55 13.36
C ALA A 405 -0.64 -4.82 13.87
N PHE A 406 -1.90 -4.77 14.26
CA PHE A 406 -2.66 -6.00 14.54
C PHE A 406 -2.75 -6.92 13.32
N MET A 407 -2.92 -6.36 12.12
CA MET A 407 -2.88 -7.14 10.88
C MET A 407 -1.51 -7.79 10.67
N CYS A 408 -0.42 -7.02 10.82
CA CYS A 408 0.94 -7.52 10.67
C CYS A 408 1.26 -8.66 11.63
N LEU A 409 0.84 -8.56 12.89
CA LEU A 409 1.07 -9.57 13.93
C LEU A 409 0.36 -10.90 13.65
N ILE A 410 -0.66 -10.89 12.80
CA ILE A 410 -1.34 -12.11 12.34
C ILE A 410 -0.72 -12.60 11.02
N ASN A 411 -0.53 -11.68 10.07
CA ASN A 411 -0.12 -12.03 8.72
C ASN A 411 1.34 -12.52 8.63
N ILE A 412 2.27 -11.84 9.30
CA ILE A 412 3.70 -12.22 9.23
C ILE A 412 3.97 -13.63 9.78
N PRO A 413 3.46 -14.03 10.95
CA PRO A 413 3.59 -15.41 11.40
C PRO A 413 2.99 -16.43 10.42
N ALA A 414 1.83 -16.13 9.83
CA ALA A 414 1.23 -16.99 8.82
C ALA A 414 2.13 -17.11 7.57
N CYS A 415 2.68 -16.00 7.08
CA CYS A 415 3.64 -16.00 5.98
C CYS A 415 4.94 -16.75 6.31
N LEU A 416 5.44 -16.68 7.54
CA LEU A 416 6.63 -17.43 7.97
C LEU A 416 6.38 -18.93 7.96
N VAL A 417 5.21 -19.38 8.43
CA VAL A 417 4.81 -20.81 8.41
C VAL A 417 4.61 -21.27 6.97
N LEU A 418 3.89 -20.53 6.16
CA LEU A 418 3.50 -20.90 4.80
C LEU A 418 4.54 -20.52 3.73
N GLY A 419 5.56 -19.74 4.07
CA GLY A 419 6.55 -19.24 3.11
C GLY A 419 7.29 -20.35 2.36
N GLY A 420 7.42 -21.53 2.98
CA GLY A 420 7.95 -22.72 2.32
C GLY A 420 7.15 -23.14 1.07
N THR A 421 5.83 -23.05 1.12
CA THR A 421 4.94 -23.28 0.00
C THR A 421 5.17 -22.28 -1.13
N ALA A 422 5.20 -20.98 -0.81
CA ALA A 422 5.47 -19.97 -1.83
C ALA A 422 6.84 -20.16 -2.51
N VAL A 423 7.87 -20.57 -1.76
CA VAL A 423 9.19 -20.89 -2.32
C VAL A 423 9.16 -22.14 -3.21
N LYS A 424 8.40 -23.18 -2.86
CA LYS A 424 8.22 -24.36 -3.74
C LYS A 424 7.56 -23.95 -5.06
N VAL A 425 6.50 -23.16 -5.00
CA VAL A 425 5.77 -22.63 -6.16
C VAL A 425 6.68 -21.74 -7.02
N MET A 426 7.53 -20.91 -6.39
CA MET A 426 8.53 -20.10 -7.10
C MET A 426 9.55 -20.97 -7.86
N LYS A 427 10.04 -22.05 -7.23
CA LYS A 427 10.98 -22.96 -7.87
C LYS A 427 10.37 -23.68 -9.07
N ASP A 428 9.09 -24.03 -9.01
CA ASP A 428 8.36 -24.60 -10.15
C ASP A 428 8.28 -23.59 -11.31
N TYR A 429 7.89 -22.34 -11.01
CA TYR A 429 7.89 -21.25 -11.99
C TYR A 429 9.25 -21.11 -12.69
N GLU A 430 10.33 -21.04 -11.90
CA GLU A 430 11.70 -20.88 -12.41
C GLU A 430 12.15 -22.09 -13.23
N ARG A 431 11.72 -23.32 -12.86
CA ARG A 431 12.01 -24.54 -13.63
C ARG A 431 11.37 -24.44 -15.01
N GLN A 432 10.06 -24.15 -15.09
CA GLN A 432 9.33 -24.05 -16.35
C GLN A 432 9.89 -22.94 -17.24
N LYS A 433 10.29 -21.80 -16.67
CA LYS A 433 10.97 -20.70 -17.40
C LYS A 433 12.32 -21.13 -17.98
N ARG A 434 13.12 -21.88 -17.23
CA ARG A 434 14.40 -22.43 -17.73
C ARG A 434 14.23 -23.44 -18.86
N GLU A 435 13.12 -24.15 -18.87
CA GLU A 435 12.74 -25.05 -19.94
C GLU A 435 12.15 -24.34 -21.17
N GLY A 436 12.10 -22.99 -21.16
CA GLY A 436 11.57 -22.17 -22.25
C GLY A 436 10.05 -22.16 -22.38
N ARG A 437 9.31 -22.66 -21.37
CA ARG A 437 7.85 -22.72 -21.35
C ARG A 437 7.26 -21.45 -20.71
N ASP A 438 6.05 -21.07 -21.09
CA ASP A 438 5.26 -20.13 -20.29
C ASP A 438 4.69 -20.90 -19.08
N PRO A 439 5.00 -20.48 -17.84
CA PRO A 439 4.64 -21.24 -16.67
C PRO A 439 3.13 -21.38 -16.47
N VAL A 440 2.68 -22.61 -16.27
CA VAL A 440 1.33 -22.98 -15.89
C VAL A 440 1.40 -23.76 -14.58
N PHE A 441 0.54 -23.41 -13.64
CA PHE A 441 0.57 -24.02 -12.32
C PHE A 441 -0.38 -25.19 -12.19
N HIS A 442 0.15 -26.30 -11.70
CA HIS A 442 -0.61 -27.47 -11.26
C HIS A 442 -0.21 -27.80 -9.83
N ALA A 443 -1.17 -27.76 -8.92
CA ALA A 443 -0.92 -27.94 -7.50
C ALA A 443 -0.26 -29.30 -7.16
N ALA A 444 -0.61 -30.35 -7.90
CA ALA A 444 -0.04 -31.68 -7.76
C ALA A 444 1.47 -31.71 -8.05
N ASP A 445 1.96 -30.91 -9.02
CA ASP A 445 3.37 -30.91 -9.43
C ASP A 445 4.31 -30.37 -8.34
N VAL A 446 3.77 -29.59 -7.41
CA VAL A 446 4.50 -29.05 -6.26
C VAL A 446 4.18 -29.75 -4.94
N GLY A 447 3.37 -30.84 -5.00
CA GLY A 447 3.00 -31.66 -3.85
C GLY A 447 2.13 -30.93 -2.84
N LEU A 448 1.18 -30.08 -3.31
CA LEU A 448 0.16 -29.49 -2.49
C LEU A 448 -1.07 -30.40 -2.40
N ASP A 449 -1.73 -30.36 -1.23
CA ASP A 449 -2.99 -31.07 -1.06
C ASP A 449 -4.08 -30.38 -1.90
N LEU A 450 -4.70 -31.15 -2.79
CA LEU A 450 -5.75 -30.65 -3.68
C LEU A 450 -7.02 -30.23 -2.92
N ASP A 451 -7.22 -30.70 -1.69
CA ASP A 451 -8.35 -30.29 -0.88
C ASP A 451 -8.16 -28.89 -0.27
N GLU A 452 -6.92 -28.43 -0.13
CA GLU A 452 -6.59 -27.10 0.34
C GLU A 452 -6.64 -26.02 -0.76
N VAL A 453 -6.47 -26.41 -2.04
CA VAL A 453 -6.35 -25.51 -3.19
C VAL A 453 -7.54 -25.65 -4.14
N GLU A 454 -8.60 -24.88 -3.88
CA GLU A 454 -9.87 -24.99 -4.61
C GLU A 454 -9.75 -24.57 -6.09
N TYR A 455 -8.99 -23.52 -6.37
CA TYR A 455 -8.91 -22.92 -7.71
C TYR A 455 -8.06 -23.71 -8.71
N TRP A 456 -7.03 -24.42 -8.24
CA TRP A 456 -5.97 -25.02 -9.05
C TRP A 456 -6.09 -26.56 -9.16
N LYS A 457 -7.28 -27.08 -8.97
CA LYS A 457 -7.60 -28.52 -9.11
C LYS A 457 -7.47 -29.02 -10.54
#